data_9d0ccd943d594f8de1e3c0d500901a02
#
_entry.id   9d0ccd943d594f8de1e3c0d500901a02
#
_cell.length_a   1.000
_cell.length_b   1.000
_cell.length_c   1.000
_cell.angle_alpha   90.00
_cell.angle_beta   90.00
_cell.angle_gamma   90.00
#
_symmetry.space_group_name_H-M   'P 1'
#
loop_
_entity.id
_entity.type
_entity.pdbx_description
1 polymer ?
#
loop_
_entity_poly.entity_id
_entity_poly.type
_entity_poly.pdbx_seq_one_letter_code
_entity_poly.pdbx_strand_id
1 'polypeptide(L)'
;MNKSEEIQKANGTLKSTDIKGKGYIEVNQRIKAFRQVYPTGTISTEIVILENGVVMMNATILDEEGKMLANGFAYEKESSSFINKTSFIENCETSAIGRALGFCGFGIDSSVASAEEVENAIINQGNQGGQGRSERKASPKQIEILKKIYQGENLDKLLNFNKISKIEDISLQKASELISKNMKKGN
;
A
#
# COMPACT_ATOMS: atom_id res chain seq x y z
N MET A 1 27.33 1.92 -27.53
CA MET A 1 26.61 1.14 -26.48
C MET A 1 25.14 1.19 -26.88
N ASN A 2 24.42 0.08 -26.86
CA ASN A 2 23.02 0.12 -27.18
C ASN A 2 22.19 0.56 -25.94
N LYS A 3 20.94 1.02 -26.13
CA LYS A 3 20.11 1.52 -25.00
C LYS A 3 19.90 0.48 -23.89
N SER A 4 19.86 -0.80 -24.22
CA SER A 4 19.73 -1.87 -23.22
C SER A 4 20.97 -1.97 -22.30
N GLU A 5 22.15 -1.85 -22.86
CA GLU A 5 23.41 -1.83 -22.08
C GLU A 5 23.52 -0.58 -21.21
N GLU A 6 23.05 0.58 -21.70
CA GLU A 6 23.00 1.84 -20.93
C GLU A 6 22.05 1.73 -19.73
N ILE A 7 20.85 1.16 -19.93
CA ILE A 7 19.87 0.89 -18.87
C ILE A 7 20.45 -0.08 -17.83
N GLN A 8 21.08 -1.16 -18.28
CA GLN A 8 21.69 -2.14 -17.37
C GLN A 8 22.81 -1.52 -16.53
N LYS A 9 23.66 -0.68 -17.13
CA LYS A 9 24.70 0.07 -16.43
C LYS A 9 24.09 1.05 -15.41
N ALA A 10 23.06 1.80 -15.79
CA ALA A 10 22.36 2.71 -14.90
C ALA A 10 21.72 1.96 -13.70
N ASN A 11 21.10 0.80 -13.95
CA ASN A 11 20.54 -0.05 -12.90
C ASN A 11 21.61 -0.53 -11.91
N GLY A 12 22.82 -0.81 -12.37
CA GLY A 12 23.94 -1.18 -11.49
C GLY A 12 24.35 -0.09 -10.48
N THR A 13 23.89 1.16 -10.65
CA THR A 13 24.16 2.27 -9.72
C THR A 13 23.07 2.50 -8.69
N LEU A 14 21.93 1.79 -8.81
CA LEU A 14 20.77 1.99 -7.95
C LEU A 14 21.03 1.47 -6.53
N LYS A 15 20.54 2.22 -5.56
CA LYS A 15 20.55 1.84 -4.16
C LYS A 15 19.19 1.29 -3.77
N SER A 16 19.15 0.08 -3.22
CA SER A 16 17.94 -0.48 -2.64
C SER A 16 17.81 -0.11 -1.17
N THR A 17 16.59 0.17 -0.76
CA THR A 17 16.18 0.31 0.65
C THR A 17 15.53 -1.00 1.08
N ASP A 18 15.89 -1.51 2.26
CA ASP A 18 15.22 -2.69 2.81
C ASP A 18 13.84 -2.32 3.36
N ILE A 19 12.81 -3.01 2.84
CA ILE A 19 11.46 -2.93 3.39
C ILE A 19 11.09 -4.32 3.92
N LYS A 20 11.23 -4.53 5.22
CA LYS A 20 10.87 -5.78 5.91
C LYS A 20 11.51 -7.03 5.26
N GLY A 21 12.80 -6.95 4.93
CA GLY A 21 13.57 -8.05 4.34
C GLY A 21 13.46 -8.16 2.82
N LYS A 22 12.80 -7.22 2.15
CA LYS A 22 12.76 -7.12 0.68
C LYS A 22 13.44 -5.86 0.19
N GLY A 23 14.35 -5.98 -0.76
CA GLY A 23 14.97 -4.84 -1.42
C GLY A 23 13.92 -4.08 -2.25
N TYR A 24 13.85 -2.78 -2.06
CA TYR A 24 12.99 -1.87 -2.81
C TYR A 24 13.82 -0.75 -3.42
N ILE A 25 13.59 -0.44 -4.71
CA ILE A 25 14.21 0.70 -5.38
C ILE A 25 13.23 1.87 -5.34
N GLU A 26 13.59 2.91 -4.61
CA GLU A 26 12.80 4.13 -4.50
C GLU A 26 12.66 4.84 -5.85
N VAL A 27 11.56 5.56 -6.04
CA VAL A 27 11.25 6.26 -7.30
C VAL A 27 12.31 7.30 -7.67
N ASN A 28 12.88 8.00 -6.69
CA ASN A 28 13.98 8.93 -6.90
C ASN A 28 15.22 8.26 -7.53
N GLN A 29 15.53 7.02 -7.16
CA GLN A 29 16.61 6.23 -7.75
C GLN A 29 16.29 5.87 -9.21
N ARG A 30 15.04 5.48 -9.51
CA ARG A 30 14.59 5.19 -10.87
C ARG A 30 14.67 6.44 -11.77
N ILE A 31 14.23 7.59 -11.26
CA ILE A 31 14.36 8.89 -11.97
C ILE A 31 15.82 9.20 -12.26
N LYS A 32 16.71 9.00 -11.28
CA LYS A 32 18.15 9.22 -11.45
C LYS A 32 18.75 8.33 -12.53
N ALA A 33 18.40 7.04 -12.54
CA ALA A 33 18.86 6.11 -13.58
C ALA A 33 18.32 6.48 -14.97
N PHE A 34 17.03 6.86 -15.05
CA PHE A 34 16.44 7.36 -16.29
C PHE A 34 17.21 8.57 -16.85
N ARG A 35 17.54 9.55 -16.02
CA ARG A 35 18.30 10.74 -16.41
C ARG A 35 19.74 10.46 -16.83
N GLN A 36 20.32 9.34 -16.44
CA GLN A 36 21.64 8.90 -16.92
C GLN A 36 21.57 8.39 -18.37
N VAL A 37 20.45 7.79 -18.79
CA VAL A 37 20.25 7.20 -20.11
C VAL A 37 19.54 8.17 -21.07
N TYR A 38 18.63 8.97 -20.55
CA TYR A 38 17.81 9.97 -21.27
C TYR A 38 17.87 11.31 -20.53
N PRO A 39 18.99 12.07 -20.67
CA PRO A 39 19.17 13.33 -19.91
C PRO A 39 18.07 14.36 -20.14
N THR A 40 17.56 14.48 -21.39
CA THR A 40 16.51 15.41 -21.78
C THR A 40 15.15 14.74 -22.04
N GLY A 41 15.06 13.42 -21.79
CA GLY A 41 13.79 12.67 -21.88
C GLY A 41 12.71 13.25 -20.95
N THR A 42 11.46 13.04 -21.26
CA THR A 42 10.32 13.61 -20.53
C THR A 42 9.68 12.60 -19.57
N ILE A 43 9.38 13.06 -18.37
CA ILE A 43 8.48 12.40 -17.41
C ILE A 43 7.29 13.35 -17.26
N SER A 44 6.10 12.91 -17.66
CA SER A 44 4.87 13.70 -17.59
C SER A 44 3.81 12.93 -16.81
N THR A 45 3.02 13.63 -16.00
CA THR A 45 1.90 13.08 -15.25
C THR A 45 0.62 13.83 -15.60
N GLU A 46 -0.50 13.11 -15.55
CA GLU A 46 -1.84 13.68 -15.70
C GLU A 46 -2.81 13.04 -14.71
N ILE A 47 -3.75 13.83 -14.20
CA ILE A 47 -4.84 13.34 -13.38
C ILE A 47 -5.92 12.80 -14.30
N VAL A 48 -6.22 11.50 -14.21
CA VAL A 48 -7.27 10.83 -14.99
C VAL A 48 -8.61 10.90 -14.26
N ILE A 49 -8.58 10.72 -12.92
CA ILE A 49 -9.75 10.81 -12.02
C ILE A 49 -9.33 11.55 -10.78
N LEU A 50 -10.18 12.49 -10.34
CA LEU A 50 -10.08 13.12 -9.01
C LEU A 50 -11.49 13.40 -8.51
N GLU A 51 -12.03 12.45 -7.75
CA GLU A 51 -13.38 12.58 -7.21
C GLU A 51 -13.57 11.72 -5.95
N ASN A 52 -14.44 12.17 -5.04
CA ASN A 52 -14.85 11.42 -3.85
C ASN A 52 -13.67 10.91 -2.98
N GLY A 53 -12.58 11.70 -2.89
CA GLY A 53 -11.38 11.28 -2.15
C GLY A 53 -10.58 10.15 -2.82
N VAL A 54 -10.76 9.97 -4.12
CA VAL A 54 -9.99 9.05 -4.97
C VAL A 54 -9.28 9.84 -6.05
N VAL A 55 -8.01 9.54 -6.26
CA VAL A 55 -7.22 10.04 -7.39
C VAL A 55 -6.70 8.87 -8.20
N MET A 56 -6.75 8.98 -9.52
CA MET A 56 -6.04 8.11 -10.46
C MET A 56 -5.17 8.98 -11.35
N MET A 57 -3.91 8.61 -11.50
CA MET A 57 -2.94 9.31 -12.33
C MET A 57 -2.30 8.38 -13.34
N ASN A 58 -1.99 8.93 -14.50
CA ASN A 58 -1.16 8.32 -15.51
C ASN A 58 0.18 9.05 -15.58
N ALA A 59 1.29 8.31 -15.58
CA ALA A 59 2.61 8.83 -15.88
C ALA A 59 3.06 8.32 -17.26
N THR A 60 3.59 9.20 -18.10
CA THR A 60 4.10 8.89 -19.43
C THR A 60 5.59 9.24 -19.49
N ILE A 61 6.38 8.31 -20.00
CA ILE A 61 7.83 8.45 -20.16
C ILE A 61 8.14 8.52 -21.66
N LEU A 62 8.81 9.59 -22.06
CA LEU A 62 9.26 9.81 -23.44
C LEU A 62 10.78 9.86 -23.48
N ASP A 63 11.37 9.40 -24.59
CA ASP A 63 12.79 9.63 -24.89
C ASP A 63 13.06 11.08 -25.30
N GLU A 64 14.28 11.33 -25.74
CA GLU A 64 14.77 12.66 -26.16
C GLU A 64 14.14 13.15 -27.46
N GLU A 65 13.59 12.22 -28.26
CA GLU A 65 12.92 12.50 -29.55
C GLU A 65 11.41 12.62 -29.39
N GLY A 66 10.88 12.47 -28.15
CA GLY A 66 9.45 12.51 -27.86
C GLY A 66 8.72 11.20 -28.13
N LYS A 67 9.43 10.11 -28.39
CA LYS A 67 8.83 8.79 -28.53
C LYS A 67 8.47 8.22 -27.16
N MET A 68 7.24 7.70 -27.04
CA MET A 68 6.78 7.08 -25.81
C MET A 68 7.53 5.77 -25.57
N LEU A 69 8.18 5.67 -24.39
CA LEU A 69 8.87 4.50 -23.91
C LEU A 69 7.94 3.61 -23.08
N ALA A 70 7.17 4.21 -22.19
CA ALA A 70 6.20 3.52 -21.36
C ALA A 70 5.18 4.49 -20.75
N ASN A 71 4.11 3.94 -20.20
CA ASN A 71 3.22 4.63 -19.27
C ASN A 71 2.93 3.75 -18.05
N GLY A 72 2.42 4.36 -16.98
CA GLY A 72 2.06 3.65 -15.75
C GLY A 72 0.91 4.36 -15.05
N PHE A 73 -0.07 3.58 -14.60
CA PHE A 73 -1.21 4.08 -13.83
C PHE A 73 -1.04 3.74 -12.35
N ALA A 74 -1.46 4.67 -11.51
CA ALA A 74 -1.65 4.43 -10.09
C ALA A 74 -2.97 5.04 -9.65
N TYR A 75 -3.53 4.55 -8.54
CA TYR A 75 -4.63 5.20 -7.86
C TYR A 75 -4.43 5.17 -6.35
N GLU A 76 -4.91 6.21 -5.68
CA GLU A 76 -4.87 6.33 -4.23
C GLU A 76 -6.22 6.81 -3.68
N LYS A 77 -6.48 6.43 -2.43
CA LYS A 77 -7.65 6.92 -1.67
C LYS A 77 -7.17 7.74 -0.48
N GLU A 78 -7.74 8.92 -0.29
CA GLU A 78 -7.47 9.79 0.86
C GLU A 78 -7.63 9.06 2.20
N SER A 79 -8.63 8.19 2.30
CA SER A 79 -8.95 7.45 3.53
C SER A 79 -8.14 6.17 3.75
N SER A 80 -7.23 5.79 2.83
CA SER A 80 -6.53 4.49 2.86
C SER A 80 -5.46 4.40 3.94
N SER A 81 -4.77 5.51 4.25
CA SER A 81 -3.72 5.56 5.26
C SER A 81 -3.68 6.92 5.96
N PHE A 82 -2.93 7.02 7.08
CA PHE A 82 -2.71 8.30 7.74
C PHE A 82 -1.96 9.30 6.84
N ILE A 83 -1.01 8.82 6.05
CA ILE A 83 -0.23 9.64 5.12
C ILE A 83 -1.13 10.13 3.98
N ASN A 84 -2.00 9.27 3.45
CA ASN A 84 -2.89 9.61 2.35
C ASN A 84 -3.96 10.65 2.72
N LYS A 85 -4.28 10.84 4.01
CA LYS A 85 -5.19 11.92 4.43
C LYS A 85 -4.74 13.33 4.00
N THR A 86 -3.45 13.52 3.80
CA THR A 86 -2.86 14.83 3.43
C THR A 86 -2.07 14.81 2.14
N SER A 87 -1.71 13.62 1.62
CA SER A 87 -0.74 13.49 0.52
C SER A 87 -1.11 12.39 -0.49
N PHE A 88 -2.41 12.06 -0.64
CA PHE A 88 -2.83 10.98 -1.54
C PHE A 88 -2.59 11.31 -3.02
N ILE A 89 -2.61 12.60 -3.39
CA ILE A 89 -2.33 13.04 -4.76
C ILE A 89 -0.84 12.85 -5.07
N GLU A 90 0.04 13.36 -4.20
CA GLU A 90 1.49 13.25 -4.36
C GLU A 90 1.97 11.80 -4.31
N ASN A 91 1.37 10.99 -3.46
CA ASN A 91 1.67 9.56 -3.40
C ASN A 91 1.23 8.84 -4.68
N CYS A 92 0.06 9.17 -5.22
CA CYS A 92 -0.43 8.63 -6.47
C CYS A 92 0.51 8.99 -7.63
N GLU A 93 0.93 10.26 -7.73
CA GLU A 93 1.87 10.72 -8.75
C GLU A 93 3.20 9.95 -8.68
N THR A 94 3.78 9.86 -7.48
CA THR A 94 5.02 9.12 -7.25
C THR A 94 4.88 7.65 -7.65
N SER A 95 3.77 7.01 -7.29
CA SER A 95 3.48 5.62 -7.64
C SER A 95 3.35 5.43 -9.15
N ALA A 96 2.66 6.34 -9.85
CA ALA A 96 2.51 6.28 -11.31
C ALA A 96 3.87 6.41 -12.02
N ILE A 97 4.70 7.38 -11.61
CA ILE A 97 6.07 7.56 -12.14
C ILE A 97 6.91 6.31 -11.90
N GLY A 98 6.88 5.77 -10.69
CA GLY A 98 7.64 4.58 -10.32
C GLY A 98 7.29 3.36 -11.18
N ARG A 99 6.00 3.14 -11.49
CA ARG A 99 5.52 2.09 -12.39
C ARG A 99 5.98 2.31 -13.83
N ALA A 100 5.79 3.51 -14.36
CA ALA A 100 6.18 3.85 -15.72
C ALA A 100 7.68 3.64 -15.94
N LEU A 101 8.53 4.10 -15.01
CA LEU A 101 9.98 3.88 -15.06
C LEU A 101 10.36 2.41 -14.91
N GLY A 102 9.65 1.65 -14.08
CA GLY A 102 9.81 0.20 -13.98
C GLY A 102 9.53 -0.49 -15.32
N PHE A 103 8.47 -0.11 -16.03
CA PHE A 103 8.17 -0.64 -17.37
C PHE A 103 9.19 -0.23 -18.42
N CYS A 104 9.90 0.89 -18.25
CA CYS A 104 11.07 1.25 -19.05
C CYS A 104 12.31 0.41 -18.71
N GLY A 105 12.27 -0.43 -17.67
CA GLY A 105 13.40 -1.26 -17.24
C GLY A 105 14.27 -0.66 -16.14
N PHE A 106 13.89 0.49 -15.56
CA PHE A 106 14.64 1.10 -14.46
C PHE A 106 14.22 0.54 -13.10
N GLY A 107 15.14 -0.21 -12.46
CA GLY A 107 14.92 -0.82 -11.15
C GLY A 107 13.85 -1.92 -11.15
N ILE A 108 13.69 -2.64 -12.26
CA ILE A 108 12.67 -3.69 -12.43
C ILE A 108 12.97 -4.93 -11.58
N ASP A 109 14.24 -5.20 -11.26
CA ASP A 109 14.66 -6.39 -10.52
C ASP A 109 14.14 -6.43 -9.07
N SER A 110 13.71 -5.29 -8.54
CA SER A 110 13.18 -5.22 -7.17
C SER A 110 11.66 -5.36 -7.12
N SER A 111 10.94 -4.43 -7.71
CA SER A 111 9.47 -4.39 -7.79
C SER A 111 9.01 -3.26 -8.69
N VAL A 112 7.89 -3.44 -9.39
CA VAL A 112 7.17 -2.35 -10.09
C VAL A 112 6.15 -1.69 -9.16
N ALA A 113 5.81 -2.34 -8.04
CA ALA A 113 4.90 -1.83 -7.04
C ALA A 113 5.50 -0.66 -6.25
N SER A 114 4.65 0.20 -5.67
CA SER A 114 5.08 1.26 -4.75
C SER A 114 5.57 0.68 -3.42
N ALA A 115 6.29 1.49 -2.62
CA ALA A 115 6.73 1.09 -1.28
C ALA A 115 5.54 0.67 -0.39
N GLU A 116 4.44 1.42 -0.42
CA GLU A 116 3.22 1.11 0.34
C GLU A 116 2.57 -0.19 -0.14
N GLU A 117 2.53 -0.45 -1.44
CA GLU A 117 2.02 -1.71 -1.99
C GLU A 117 2.88 -2.90 -1.59
N VAL A 118 4.21 -2.76 -1.61
CA VAL A 118 5.15 -3.79 -1.14
C VAL A 118 4.95 -4.05 0.35
N GLU A 119 4.84 -3.01 1.16
CA GLU A 119 4.58 -3.14 2.60
C GLU A 119 3.23 -3.80 2.89
N ASN A 120 2.16 -3.36 2.22
CA ASN A 120 0.82 -3.95 2.35
C ASN A 120 0.80 -5.40 1.87
N ALA A 121 1.49 -5.73 0.77
CA ALA A 121 1.61 -7.10 0.29
C ALA A 121 2.32 -8.00 1.30
N ILE A 122 3.40 -7.53 1.94
CA ILE A 122 4.11 -8.26 2.99
C ILE A 122 3.21 -8.49 4.22
N ILE A 123 2.48 -7.45 4.66
CA ILE A 123 1.51 -7.55 5.76
C ILE A 123 0.43 -8.58 5.42
N ASN A 124 -0.10 -8.55 4.19
CA ASN A 124 -1.14 -9.46 3.74
C ASN A 124 -0.62 -10.89 3.51
N GLN A 125 0.61 -11.07 3.02
CA GLN A 125 1.25 -12.39 2.88
C GLN A 125 1.56 -13.02 4.23
N GLY A 126 1.97 -12.25 5.22
CA GLY A 126 2.10 -12.72 6.61
C GLY A 126 0.76 -13.20 7.20
N ASN A 127 -0.36 -12.79 6.60
CA ASN A 127 -1.71 -13.25 6.95
C ASN A 127 -2.19 -14.46 6.10
N GLN A 128 -1.53 -14.82 5.00
CA GLN A 128 -1.92 -15.94 4.11
C GLN A 128 -1.09 -17.22 4.27
N GLY A 129 0.01 -17.16 5.02
CA GLY A 129 0.88 -18.31 5.30
C GLY A 129 0.41 -19.15 6.49
N GLY A 130 -0.79 -19.72 6.42
CA GLY A 130 -1.27 -20.66 7.44
C GLY A 130 -2.74 -20.99 7.22
N GLN A 131 -3.02 -22.20 6.78
CA GLN A 131 -4.32 -22.83 6.97
C GLN A 131 -4.60 -22.87 8.48
N GLY A 132 -5.49 -22.01 8.92
CA GLY A 132 -5.89 -21.79 10.30
C GLY A 132 -5.95 -20.29 10.54
N ARG A 133 -7.13 -19.69 10.31
CA ARG A 133 -7.46 -18.33 10.75
C ARG A 133 -7.30 -18.27 12.27
N SER A 134 -6.08 -18.04 12.74
CA SER A 134 -5.87 -17.41 14.03
C SER A 134 -6.29 -15.95 13.83
N GLU A 135 -7.57 -15.69 13.96
CA GLU A 135 -8.12 -14.33 13.99
C GLU A 135 -7.33 -13.57 15.06
N ARG A 136 -6.67 -12.47 14.68
CA ARG A 136 -5.97 -11.64 15.67
C ARG A 136 -6.93 -11.34 16.79
N LYS A 137 -6.54 -11.66 18.02
CA LYS A 137 -7.35 -11.37 19.21
C LYS A 137 -7.53 -9.86 19.35
N ALA A 138 -8.64 -9.46 19.94
CA ALA A 138 -8.92 -8.05 20.24
C ALA A 138 -7.82 -7.45 21.11
N SER A 139 -7.55 -6.16 20.90
CA SER A 139 -6.60 -5.44 21.74
C SER A 139 -7.10 -5.29 23.19
N PRO A 140 -6.21 -5.11 24.18
CA PRO A 140 -6.61 -4.89 25.56
C PRO A 140 -7.63 -3.77 25.74
N LYS A 141 -7.49 -2.67 24.97
CA LYS A 141 -8.44 -1.55 24.98
C LYS A 141 -9.83 -1.95 24.45
N GLN A 142 -9.87 -2.75 23.38
CA GLN A 142 -11.15 -3.25 22.84
C GLN A 142 -11.84 -4.20 23.80
N ILE A 143 -11.08 -5.08 24.46
CA ILE A 143 -11.59 -6.00 25.48
C ILE A 143 -12.18 -5.21 26.66
N GLU A 144 -11.51 -4.17 27.14
CA GLU A 144 -12.02 -3.31 28.20
C GLU A 144 -13.35 -2.63 27.81
N ILE A 145 -13.44 -2.10 26.60
CA ILE A 145 -14.67 -1.49 26.09
C ILE A 145 -15.79 -2.54 26.00
N LEU A 146 -15.51 -3.74 25.48
CA LEU A 146 -16.50 -4.81 25.38
C LEU A 146 -16.97 -5.28 26.75
N LYS A 147 -16.09 -5.37 27.75
CA LYS A 147 -16.46 -5.69 29.14
C LYS A 147 -17.36 -4.61 29.78
N LYS A 148 -17.25 -3.35 29.37
CA LYS A 148 -18.16 -2.29 29.80
C LYS A 148 -19.53 -2.37 29.13
N ILE A 149 -19.56 -2.76 27.84
CA ILE A 149 -20.81 -2.86 27.05
C ILE A 149 -21.59 -4.13 27.38
N TYR A 150 -20.90 -5.26 27.55
CA TYR A 150 -21.51 -6.58 27.75
C TYR A 150 -21.20 -7.08 29.16
N GLN A 151 -22.23 -7.15 30.00
CA GLN A 151 -22.14 -7.64 31.39
C GLN A 151 -23.22 -8.68 31.68
N GLY A 152 -22.97 -9.56 32.64
CA GLY A 152 -23.91 -10.58 33.05
C GLY A 152 -24.39 -11.48 31.89
N GLU A 153 -25.68 -11.76 31.80
CA GLU A 153 -26.27 -12.60 30.77
C GLU A 153 -25.97 -12.17 29.32
N ASN A 154 -25.74 -10.87 29.08
CA ASN A 154 -25.38 -10.37 27.75
C ASN A 154 -23.97 -10.77 27.36
N LEU A 155 -23.06 -10.88 28.32
CA LEU A 155 -21.71 -11.39 28.10
C LEU A 155 -21.76 -12.88 27.77
N ASP A 156 -22.54 -13.68 28.53
CA ASP A 156 -22.68 -15.12 28.29
C ASP A 156 -23.28 -15.40 26.91
N LYS A 157 -24.30 -14.65 26.51
CA LYS A 157 -24.88 -14.73 25.15
C LYS A 157 -23.86 -14.40 24.08
N LEU A 158 -23.02 -13.38 24.30
CA LEU A 158 -21.94 -12.99 23.38
C LEU A 158 -20.90 -14.11 23.23
N LEU A 159 -20.45 -14.70 24.34
CA LEU A 159 -19.47 -15.78 24.36
C LEU A 159 -20.01 -17.02 23.62
N ASN A 160 -21.23 -17.43 23.96
CA ASN A 160 -21.89 -18.58 23.32
C ASN A 160 -22.09 -18.37 21.81
N PHE A 161 -22.55 -17.18 21.40
CA PHE A 161 -22.77 -16.88 19.97
C PHE A 161 -21.46 -16.94 19.16
N ASN A 162 -20.35 -16.48 19.75
CA ASN A 162 -19.06 -16.51 19.09
C ASN A 162 -18.26 -17.82 19.35
N LYS A 163 -18.83 -18.78 20.07
CA LYS A 163 -18.20 -20.06 20.42
C LYS A 163 -16.82 -19.90 21.09
N ILE A 164 -16.68 -18.91 21.97
CA ILE A 164 -15.47 -18.63 22.73
C ILE A 164 -15.74 -18.77 24.22
N SER A 165 -14.72 -19.22 24.97
CA SER A 165 -14.84 -19.41 26.41
C SER A 165 -14.56 -18.15 27.23
N LYS A 166 -13.84 -17.19 26.64
CA LYS A 166 -13.42 -15.94 27.31
C LYS A 166 -13.49 -14.78 26.30
N ILE A 167 -13.83 -13.58 26.77
CA ILE A 167 -13.91 -12.38 25.92
C ILE A 167 -12.55 -12.01 25.32
N GLU A 168 -11.45 -12.41 25.95
CA GLU A 168 -10.09 -12.24 25.46
C GLU A 168 -9.79 -13.06 24.20
N ASP A 169 -10.62 -14.05 23.90
CA ASP A 169 -10.49 -14.89 22.69
C ASP A 169 -11.23 -14.33 21.49
N ILE A 170 -11.96 -13.22 21.65
CA ILE A 170 -12.67 -12.58 20.56
C ILE A 170 -11.71 -11.99 19.54
N SER A 171 -12.03 -12.11 18.22
CA SER A 171 -11.19 -11.55 17.18
C SER A 171 -11.25 -10.02 17.14
N LEU A 172 -10.15 -9.40 16.71
CA LEU A 172 -10.01 -7.95 16.54
C LEU A 172 -11.12 -7.38 15.64
N GLN A 173 -11.45 -8.08 14.57
CA GLN A 173 -12.49 -7.68 13.61
C GLN A 173 -13.87 -7.71 14.27
N LYS A 174 -14.17 -8.79 15.00
CA LYS A 174 -15.46 -8.94 15.69
C LYS A 174 -15.61 -7.94 16.83
N ALA A 175 -14.54 -7.68 17.57
CA ALA A 175 -14.52 -6.66 18.60
C ALA A 175 -14.81 -5.26 18.02
N SER A 176 -14.19 -4.88 16.91
CA SER A 176 -14.43 -3.60 16.24
C SER A 176 -15.89 -3.47 15.76
N GLU A 177 -16.46 -4.52 15.18
CA GLU A 177 -17.87 -4.55 14.73
C GLU A 177 -18.83 -4.31 15.89
N LEU A 178 -18.62 -5.04 17.00
CA LEU A 178 -19.48 -4.95 18.18
C LEU A 178 -19.40 -3.57 18.86
N ILE A 179 -18.22 -2.99 18.97
CA ILE A 179 -18.02 -1.65 19.53
C ILE A 179 -18.73 -0.61 18.65
N SER A 180 -18.51 -0.66 17.32
CA SER A 180 -19.14 0.28 16.38
C SER A 180 -20.66 0.21 16.39
N LYS A 181 -21.22 -1.01 16.50
CA LYS A 181 -22.68 -1.23 16.54
C LYS A 181 -23.32 -0.67 17.81
N ASN A 182 -22.60 -0.72 18.93
CA ASN A 182 -23.12 -0.19 20.20
C ASN A 182 -22.93 1.33 20.31
N MET A 183 -21.89 1.91 19.70
CA MET A 183 -21.74 3.37 19.62
C MET A 183 -22.84 4.04 18.79
N LYS A 184 -23.38 3.37 17.77
CA LYS A 184 -24.50 3.86 16.94
C LYS A 184 -25.87 3.75 17.62
N LYS A 185 -26.01 2.99 18.72
CA LYS A 185 -27.27 2.83 19.47
C LYS A 185 -27.42 3.83 20.62
N GLY A 186 -26.38 4.61 20.90
CA GLY A 186 -26.36 5.60 22.01
C GLY A 186 -26.56 7.06 21.56
N ASN A 187 -26.97 7.29 20.31
CA ASN A 187 -27.40 8.60 19.80
C ASN A 187 -28.87 8.58 19.44
#